data_84a45cd8c77e86349ccf982c681d627b
#
_entry.id   84a45cd8c77e86349ccf982c681d627b
#
_cell.length_a   1.000
_cell.length_b   1.000
_cell.length_c   1.000
_cell.angle_alpha   90.00
_cell.angle_beta   90.00
_cell.angle_gamma   90.00
#
_symmetry.space_group_name_H-M   'P 1'
#
loop_
_entity.id
_entity.type
_entity.pdbx_description
1 polymer ?
#
loop_
_entity_poly.entity_id
_entity_poly.type
_entity_poly.pdbx_seq_one_letter_code
_entity_poly.pdbx_strand_id
1 'polypeptide(L)'
;ILDNLPFPIMVKDIQDSFRYYYWNKESELQSGIKREGAVGYTDYEIYGEERGRRYREVDESLVQAGKIYRAEESYSTADGVAHDTIAVKSIIKWKEKKKWLLVVRWDITRLKTYERELIAAKEELEKALNKQKLALKSVNFGLIYIDKNYLVQWEETTQITNMVKGRRYIPGQICYKTSALRDTPCGQCAFQKAIEQGKII
;
A
#
# COMPACT_ATOMS: atom_id res chain seq x y z
N ILE A 1 -7.91 27.61 15.73
CA ILE A 1 -7.78 26.12 15.79
C ILE A 1 -7.52 25.56 14.38
N LEU A 2 -8.32 25.92 13.37
CA LEU A 2 -8.19 25.36 12.01
C LEU A 2 -6.87 25.72 11.30
N ASP A 3 -6.23 26.82 11.67
CA ASP A 3 -4.94 27.24 11.11
C ASP A 3 -3.76 26.36 11.55
N ASN A 4 -3.93 25.60 12.63
CA ASN A 4 -2.89 24.69 13.16
C ASN A 4 -3.06 23.24 12.67
N LEU A 5 -4.01 22.99 11.80
CA LEU A 5 -4.20 21.66 11.24
C LEU A 5 -3.26 21.42 10.05
N PRO A 6 -2.59 20.26 9.96
CA PRO A 6 -1.54 19.99 8.98
C PRO A 6 -2.09 19.57 7.62
N PHE A 7 -3.23 20.11 7.23
CA PHE A 7 -3.86 19.85 5.93
C PHE A 7 -4.70 21.06 5.49
N PRO A 8 -4.81 21.31 4.19
CA PRO A 8 -5.61 22.40 3.64
C PRO A 8 -7.07 22.27 4.01
N ILE A 9 -7.62 23.36 4.54
CA ILE A 9 -9.04 23.49 4.85
C ILE A 9 -9.55 24.78 4.23
N MET A 10 -10.57 24.65 3.42
CA MET A 10 -11.24 25.76 2.75
C MET A 10 -12.74 25.65 3.00
N VAL A 11 -13.38 26.79 3.14
CA VAL A 11 -14.84 26.88 3.26
C VAL A 11 -15.34 27.86 2.22
N LYS A 12 -16.37 27.45 1.46
CA LYS A 12 -17.00 28.31 0.45
C LYS A 12 -18.44 28.61 0.87
N ASP A 13 -18.90 29.82 0.61
CA ASP A 13 -20.30 30.19 0.79
C ASP A 13 -21.10 29.79 -0.44
N ILE A 14 -21.96 28.76 -0.30
CA ILE A 14 -22.82 28.25 -1.38
C ILE A 14 -23.79 29.30 -1.88
N GLN A 15 -24.24 30.18 -1.01
CA GLN A 15 -25.23 31.23 -1.32
C GLN A 15 -24.61 32.45 -1.98
N ASP A 16 -23.29 32.65 -1.81
CA ASP A 16 -22.52 33.73 -2.44
C ASP A 16 -21.61 33.16 -3.55
N SER A 17 -22.19 32.53 -4.54
CA SER A 17 -21.48 32.03 -5.73
C SER A 17 -20.24 31.18 -5.41
N PHE A 18 -20.25 30.44 -4.30
CA PHE A 18 -19.13 29.62 -3.80
C PHE A 18 -17.85 30.43 -3.57
N ARG A 19 -17.95 31.71 -3.19
CA ARG A 19 -16.79 32.48 -2.77
C ARG A 19 -16.16 31.85 -1.55
N TYR A 20 -14.83 31.85 -1.51
CA TYR A 20 -14.09 31.36 -0.35
C TYR A 20 -14.37 32.28 0.85
N TYR A 21 -14.92 31.67 1.90
CA TYR A 21 -15.16 32.33 3.19
C TYR A 21 -14.01 32.09 4.15
N TYR A 22 -13.34 30.95 4.04
CA TYR A 22 -12.21 30.58 4.90
C TYR A 22 -11.14 29.85 4.10
N TRP A 23 -9.89 30.12 4.46
CA TRP A 23 -8.68 29.58 3.85
C TRP A 23 -7.63 29.49 4.93
N ASN A 24 -7.23 28.27 5.37
CA ASN A 24 -6.27 28.11 6.45
C ASN A 24 -4.82 28.29 5.98
N LYS A 25 -3.90 28.27 6.94
CA LYS A 25 -2.46 28.45 6.68
C LYS A 25 -1.90 27.37 5.76
N GLU A 26 -2.34 26.13 5.94
CA GLU A 26 -1.89 25.01 5.11
C GLU A 26 -2.39 25.12 3.66
N SER A 27 -3.59 25.70 3.47
CA SER A 27 -4.08 26.02 2.13
C SER A 27 -3.19 27.06 1.43
N GLU A 28 -2.65 28.03 2.16
CA GLU A 28 -1.68 28.99 1.60
C GLU A 28 -0.39 28.30 1.18
N LEU A 29 0.16 27.44 2.05
CA LEU A 29 1.40 26.73 1.78
C LEU A 29 1.29 25.82 0.56
N GLN A 30 0.21 25.08 0.48
CA GLN A 30 0.01 24.12 -0.60
C GLN A 30 -0.31 24.79 -1.95
N SER A 31 -1.13 25.85 -1.95
CA SER A 31 -1.54 26.50 -3.19
C SER A 31 -0.60 27.63 -3.66
N GLY A 32 0.23 28.16 -2.76
CA GLY A 32 1.00 29.38 -2.99
C GLY A 32 0.16 30.67 -2.92
N ILE A 33 -1.15 30.56 -2.66
CA ILE A 33 -2.09 31.68 -2.66
C ILE A 33 -2.32 32.16 -1.22
N LYS A 34 -2.06 33.38 -0.93
CA LYS A 34 -2.32 33.97 0.39
C LYS A 34 -3.81 34.05 0.67
N ARG A 35 -4.18 33.99 1.95
CA ARG A 35 -5.59 34.08 2.40
C ARG A 35 -6.29 35.34 1.86
N GLU A 36 -5.59 36.46 1.84
CA GLU A 36 -6.12 37.74 1.33
C GLU A 36 -6.43 37.71 -0.17
N GLY A 37 -5.73 36.84 -0.92
CA GLY A 37 -5.98 36.62 -2.34
C GLY A 37 -6.98 35.51 -2.64
N ALA A 38 -7.44 34.79 -1.61
CA ALA A 38 -8.41 33.69 -1.76
C ALA A 38 -9.78 34.06 -1.16
N VAL A 39 -9.81 34.56 0.05
CA VAL A 39 -11.08 34.92 0.74
C VAL A 39 -11.80 36.03 0.01
N GLY A 40 -13.09 35.81 -0.28
CA GLY A 40 -13.91 36.75 -1.06
C GLY A 40 -13.87 36.53 -2.58
N TYR A 41 -13.03 35.60 -3.07
CA TYR A 41 -12.93 35.27 -4.49
C TYR A 41 -13.55 33.87 -4.78
N THR A 42 -13.93 33.67 -6.04
CA THR A 42 -14.41 32.38 -6.55
C THR A 42 -13.26 31.56 -7.15
N ASP A 43 -13.51 30.28 -7.45
CA ASP A 43 -12.53 29.45 -8.18
C ASP A 43 -12.13 30.05 -9.54
N TYR A 44 -13.07 30.68 -10.23
CA TYR A 44 -12.80 31.33 -11.52
C TYR A 44 -11.84 32.48 -11.40
N GLU A 45 -12.03 33.31 -10.38
CA GLU A 45 -11.19 34.49 -10.14
C GLU A 45 -9.78 34.10 -9.68
N ILE A 46 -9.64 32.94 -8.99
CA ILE A 46 -8.36 32.45 -8.47
C ILE A 46 -7.61 31.60 -9.51
N TYR A 47 -8.29 30.67 -10.15
CA TYR A 47 -7.65 29.62 -10.96
C TYR A 47 -7.90 29.75 -12.46
N GLY A 48 -8.65 30.78 -12.89
CA GLY A 48 -9.05 30.99 -14.27
C GLY A 48 -10.22 30.12 -14.72
N GLU A 49 -10.67 30.36 -15.95
CA GLU A 49 -11.93 29.83 -16.49
C GLU A 49 -11.98 28.31 -16.50
N GLU A 50 -10.97 27.65 -17.03
CA GLU A 50 -11.00 26.19 -17.22
C GLU A 50 -10.99 25.42 -15.90
N ARG A 51 -10.05 25.79 -15.00
CA ARG A 51 -9.92 25.12 -13.69
C ARG A 51 -11.07 25.49 -12.77
N GLY A 52 -11.50 26.75 -12.80
CA GLY A 52 -12.64 27.26 -12.04
C GLY A 52 -13.93 26.54 -12.40
N ARG A 53 -14.16 26.27 -13.70
CA ARG A 53 -15.31 25.51 -14.19
C ARG A 53 -15.34 24.10 -13.62
N ARG A 54 -14.24 23.37 -13.70
CA ARG A 54 -14.13 22.01 -13.16
C ARG A 54 -14.46 21.94 -11.67
N TYR A 55 -13.93 22.87 -10.90
CA TYR A 55 -14.23 22.92 -9.46
C TYR A 55 -15.68 23.25 -9.20
N ARG A 56 -16.25 24.19 -9.94
CA ARG A 56 -17.64 24.58 -9.83
C ARG A 56 -18.62 23.46 -10.15
N GLU A 57 -18.41 22.74 -11.24
CA GLU A 57 -19.25 21.60 -11.64
C GLU A 57 -19.31 20.52 -10.55
N VAL A 58 -18.17 20.20 -9.95
CA VAL A 58 -18.09 19.26 -8.83
C VAL A 58 -18.83 19.80 -7.61
N ASP A 59 -18.63 21.06 -7.26
CA ASP A 59 -19.26 21.69 -6.09
C ASP A 59 -20.79 21.76 -6.24
N GLU A 60 -21.30 22.12 -7.42
CA GLU A 60 -22.74 22.18 -7.71
C GLU A 60 -23.36 20.78 -7.71
N SER A 61 -22.70 19.81 -8.33
CA SER A 61 -23.14 18.39 -8.31
C SER A 61 -23.27 17.86 -6.89
N LEU A 62 -22.31 18.18 -6.03
CA LEU A 62 -22.34 17.80 -4.62
C LEU A 62 -23.50 18.46 -3.86
N VAL A 63 -23.75 19.75 -4.13
CA VAL A 63 -24.86 20.47 -3.50
C VAL A 63 -26.20 19.86 -3.91
N GLN A 64 -26.36 19.51 -5.18
CA GLN A 64 -27.58 18.84 -5.68
C GLN A 64 -27.76 17.45 -5.09
N ALA A 65 -26.68 16.64 -5.03
CA ALA A 65 -26.73 15.30 -4.51
C ALA A 65 -26.90 15.24 -2.98
N GLY A 66 -26.49 16.27 -2.25
CA GLY A 66 -26.52 16.31 -0.78
C GLY A 66 -25.62 15.27 -0.11
N LYS A 67 -24.62 14.72 -0.83
CA LYS A 67 -23.73 13.66 -0.37
C LYS A 67 -22.32 14.20 -0.16
N ILE A 68 -21.50 13.47 0.60
CA ILE A 68 -20.07 13.76 0.73
C ILE A 68 -19.39 13.34 -0.57
N TYR A 69 -18.59 14.25 -1.13
CA TYR A 69 -17.68 13.95 -2.24
C TYR A 69 -16.33 13.51 -1.70
N ARG A 70 -15.78 12.47 -2.28
CA ARG A 70 -14.41 12.02 -2.02
C ARG A 70 -13.80 11.53 -3.31
N ALA A 71 -12.67 12.11 -3.69
CA ALA A 71 -11.93 11.67 -4.86
C ALA A 71 -10.42 11.84 -4.67
N GLU A 72 -9.65 11.02 -5.36
CA GLU A 72 -8.24 11.26 -5.58
C GLU A 72 -8.09 12.27 -6.71
N GLU A 73 -7.30 13.30 -6.48
CA GLU A 73 -7.03 14.37 -7.43
C GLU A 73 -5.53 14.60 -7.47
N SER A 74 -4.98 14.86 -8.67
CA SER A 74 -3.60 15.34 -8.80
C SER A 74 -3.60 16.83 -9.10
N TYR A 75 -2.70 17.54 -8.47
CA TYR A 75 -2.46 18.96 -8.78
C TYR A 75 -0.95 19.22 -8.87
N SER A 76 -0.58 20.33 -9.51
CA SER A 76 0.80 20.81 -9.52
C SER A 76 0.89 22.11 -8.75
N THR A 77 1.91 22.23 -7.92
CA THR A 77 2.29 23.48 -7.25
C THR A 77 2.83 24.49 -8.25
N ALA A 78 3.00 25.75 -7.83
CA ALA A 78 3.50 26.83 -8.71
C ALA A 78 4.91 26.56 -9.26
N ASP A 79 5.73 25.80 -8.56
CA ASP A 79 7.05 25.32 -8.99
C ASP A 79 7.01 24.08 -9.89
N GLY A 80 5.83 23.59 -10.26
CA GLY A 80 5.62 22.48 -11.18
C GLY A 80 5.70 21.09 -10.54
N VAL A 81 5.82 21.00 -9.21
CA VAL A 81 5.83 19.70 -8.53
C VAL A 81 4.42 19.12 -8.50
N ALA A 82 4.31 17.88 -8.99
CA ALA A 82 3.04 17.16 -8.97
C ALA A 82 2.78 16.52 -7.60
N HIS A 83 1.57 16.66 -7.12
CA HIS A 83 1.11 16.07 -5.86
C HIS A 83 -0.16 15.27 -6.08
N ASP A 84 -0.25 14.13 -5.42
CA ASP A 84 -1.47 13.33 -5.33
C ASP A 84 -2.20 13.67 -4.03
N THR A 85 -3.49 13.97 -4.10
CA THR A 85 -4.30 14.32 -2.94
C THR A 85 -5.61 13.55 -2.89
N ILE A 86 -6.15 13.39 -1.70
CA ILE A 86 -7.55 13.04 -1.51
C ILE A 86 -8.30 14.32 -1.15
N ALA A 87 -9.22 14.74 -2.02
CA ALA A 87 -10.16 15.81 -1.73
C ALA A 87 -11.43 15.25 -1.10
N VAL A 88 -11.83 15.80 0.02
CA VAL A 88 -13.09 15.52 0.68
C VAL A 88 -13.89 16.82 0.74
N LYS A 89 -15.11 16.79 0.20
CA LYS A 89 -16.01 17.94 0.23
C LYS A 89 -17.31 17.55 0.89
N SER A 90 -17.83 18.40 1.76
CA SER A 90 -19.10 18.18 2.45
C SER A 90 -19.85 19.49 2.70
N ILE A 91 -21.19 19.39 2.74
CA ILE A 91 -22.03 20.53 3.08
C ILE A 91 -22.16 20.60 4.59
N ILE A 92 -21.79 21.72 5.17
CA ILE A 92 -22.01 22.03 6.57
C ILE A 92 -23.15 23.06 6.70
N LYS A 93 -24.07 22.80 7.61
CA LYS A 93 -25.15 23.73 7.95
C LYS A 93 -24.71 24.59 9.12
N TRP A 94 -24.80 25.89 8.95
CA TRP A 94 -24.46 26.84 10.01
C TRP A 94 -25.66 27.76 10.28
N LYS A 95 -26.15 27.76 11.50
CA LYS A 95 -27.37 28.49 11.89
C LYS A 95 -28.49 28.30 10.85
N GLU A 96 -29.69 28.20 11.17
CA GLU A 96 -30.88 27.67 10.48
C GLU A 96 -30.98 27.83 8.94
N LYS A 97 -30.17 28.65 8.27
CA LYS A 97 -30.30 28.94 6.82
C LYS A 97 -29.00 28.99 6.02
N LYS A 98 -27.81 29.10 6.65
CA LYS A 98 -26.56 29.16 5.89
C LYS A 98 -25.97 27.76 5.65
N LYS A 99 -25.69 27.50 4.37
CA LYS A 99 -25.00 26.28 3.94
C LYS A 99 -23.63 26.64 3.40
N TRP A 100 -22.62 26.00 3.93
CA TRP A 100 -21.25 26.16 3.48
C TRP A 100 -20.71 24.85 2.92
N LEU A 101 -19.83 24.96 1.95
CA LEU A 101 -19.08 23.83 1.42
C LEU A 101 -17.72 23.80 2.11
N LEU A 102 -17.50 22.78 2.93
CA LEU A 102 -16.20 22.47 3.50
C LEU A 102 -15.41 21.63 2.49
N VAL A 103 -14.18 22.06 2.22
CA VAL A 103 -13.22 21.33 1.39
C VAL A 103 -11.99 21.03 2.24
N VAL A 104 -11.63 19.78 2.32
CA VAL A 104 -10.41 19.31 2.98
C VAL A 104 -9.58 18.53 1.96
N ARG A 105 -8.28 18.75 1.91
CA ARG A 105 -7.37 18.00 1.07
C ARG A 105 -6.31 17.30 1.91
N TRP A 106 -5.99 16.09 1.51
CA TRP A 106 -4.91 15.30 2.11
C TRP A 106 -3.86 15.00 1.05
N ASP A 107 -2.65 15.45 1.27
CA ASP A 107 -1.53 15.06 0.41
C ASP A 107 -1.17 13.59 0.69
N ILE A 108 -1.29 12.76 -0.34
CA ILE A 108 -0.97 11.34 -0.32
C ILE A 108 0.20 10.98 -1.23
N THR A 109 0.94 11.98 -1.72
CA THR A 109 2.06 11.80 -2.66
C THR A 109 3.09 10.81 -2.11
N ARG A 110 3.48 11.01 -0.86
CA ARG A 110 4.44 10.13 -0.19
C ARG A 110 3.89 8.71 -0.01
N LEU A 111 2.61 8.58 0.33
CA LEU A 111 1.95 7.28 0.45
C LEU A 111 1.93 6.54 -0.89
N LYS A 112 1.57 7.22 -1.97
CA LYS A 112 1.58 6.67 -3.34
C LYS A 112 2.98 6.28 -3.80
N THR A 113 3.99 7.05 -3.42
CA THR A 113 5.39 6.70 -3.71
C THR A 113 5.78 5.40 -3.02
N TYR A 114 5.54 5.28 -1.72
CA TYR A 114 5.83 4.05 -0.98
C TYR A 114 5.04 2.85 -1.49
N GLU A 115 3.79 3.03 -1.88
CA GLU A 115 2.99 1.96 -2.47
C GLU A 115 3.61 1.45 -3.77
N ARG A 116 4.05 2.35 -4.66
CA ARG A 116 4.74 1.98 -5.91
C ARG A 116 6.07 1.27 -5.66
N GLU A 117 6.87 1.76 -4.72
CA GLU A 117 8.14 1.13 -4.32
C GLU A 117 7.91 -0.27 -3.74
N LEU A 118 6.89 -0.45 -2.90
CA LEU A 118 6.54 -1.74 -2.33
C LEU A 118 6.10 -2.74 -3.39
N ILE A 119 5.28 -2.31 -4.36
CA ILE A 119 4.85 -3.15 -5.48
C ILE A 119 6.08 -3.58 -6.30
N ALA A 120 6.96 -2.64 -6.65
CA ALA A 120 8.16 -2.93 -7.43
C ALA A 120 9.10 -3.91 -6.69
N ALA A 121 9.33 -3.71 -5.39
CA ALA A 121 10.16 -4.59 -4.58
C ALA A 121 9.55 -6.01 -4.46
N LYS A 122 8.23 -6.11 -4.34
CA LYS A 122 7.52 -7.39 -4.33
C LYS A 122 7.69 -8.14 -5.64
N GLU A 123 7.52 -7.47 -6.76
CA GLU A 123 7.70 -8.09 -8.09
C GLU A 123 9.15 -8.56 -8.31
N GLU A 124 10.13 -7.79 -7.88
CA GLU A 124 11.54 -8.17 -7.95
C GLU A 124 11.84 -9.41 -7.09
N LEU A 125 11.31 -9.44 -5.86
CA LEU A 125 11.44 -10.59 -4.97
C LEU A 125 10.80 -11.84 -5.58
N GLU A 126 9.60 -11.74 -6.15
CA GLU A 126 8.93 -12.86 -6.82
C GLU A 126 9.74 -13.39 -8.01
N LYS A 127 10.32 -12.49 -8.83
CA LYS A 127 11.21 -12.86 -9.93
C LYS A 127 12.47 -13.57 -9.43
N ALA A 128 13.11 -13.08 -8.38
CA ALA A 128 14.28 -13.69 -7.77
C ALA A 128 13.96 -15.09 -7.21
N LEU A 129 12.84 -15.23 -6.52
CA LEU A 129 12.37 -16.50 -5.94
C LEU A 129 12.07 -17.53 -7.02
N ASN A 130 11.44 -17.11 -8.11
CA ASN A 130 11.16 -17.99 -9.26
C ASN A 130 12.45 -18.42 -9.97
N LYS A 131 13.42 -17.51 -10.13
CA LYS A 131 14.74 -17.83 -10.67
C LYS A 131 15.48 -18.85 -9.79
N GLN A 132 15.43 -18.68 -8.47
CA GLN A 132 16.01 -19.61 -7.52
C GLN A 132 15.33 -20.98 -7.59
N LYS A 133 14.00 -21.04 -7.63
CA LYS A 133 13.24 -22.29 -7.80
C LYS A 133 13.57 -23.01 -9.11
N LEU A 134 13.71 -22.28 -10.21
CA LEU A 134 14.11 -22.85 -11.50
C LEU A 134 15.54 -23.40 -11.45
N ALA A 135 16.48 -22.67 -10.86
CA ALA A 135 17.86 -23.14 -10.67
C ALA A 135 17.90 -24.42 -9.83
N LEU A 136 17.13 -24.48 -8.73
CA LEU A 136 17.01 -25.66 -7.91
C LEU A 136 16.40 -26.84 -8.68
N LYS A 137 15.37 -26.62 -9.48
CA LYS A 137 14.72 -27.66 -10.31
C LYS A 137 15.59 -28.19 -11.46
N SER A 138 16.54 -27.40 -11.94
CA SER A 138 17.46 -27.80 -13.02
C SER A 138 18.56 -28.78 -12.57
N VAL A 139 18.77 -28.89 -11.26
CA VAL A 139 19.74 -29.81 -10.66
C VAL A 139 18.99 -31.01 -10.07
N ASN A 140 19.41 -32.23 -10.44
CA ASN A 140 18.84 -33.47 -9.85
C ASN A 140 19.31 -33.63 -8.41
N PHE A 141 18.62 -33.03 -7.45
CA PHE A 141 18.88 -33.22 -6.02
C PHE A 141 17.57 -33.34 -5.22
N GLY A 142 17.70 -33.88 -4.02
CA GLY A 142 16.65 -33.83 -3.01
C GLY A 142 17.13 -33.01 -1.83
N LEU A 143 16.32 -32.05 -1.44
CA LEU A 143 16.55 -31.24 -0.24
C LEU A 143 15.46 -31.59 0.76
N ILE A 144 15.89 -31.95 1.97
CA ILE A 144 14.98 -32.34 3.04
C ILE A 144 15.40 -31.56 4.27
N TYR A 145 14.47 -30.84 4.86
CA TYR A 145 14.67 -30.19 6.14
C TYR A 145 14.01 -31.01 7.25
N ILE A 146 14.83 -31.47 8.19
CA ILE A 146 14.42 -32.32 9.32
C ILE A 146 14.83 -31.60 10.60
N ASP A 147 13.94 -31.51 11.58
CA ASP A 147 14.25 -30.93 12.87
C ASP A 147 14.97 -31.92 13.81
N LYS A 148 15.42 -31.44 14.97
CA LYS A 148 16.11 -32.24 15.98
C LYS A 148 15.32 -33.46 16.51
N ASN A 149 14.02 -33.49 16.30
CA ASN A 149 13.14 -34.59 16.69
C ASN A 149 12.89 -35.56 15.53
N TYR A 150 13.66 -35.46 14.44
CA TYR A 150 13.51 -36.23 13.21
C TYR A 150 12.21 -35.94 12.44
N LEU A 151 11.50 -34.85 12.77
CA LEU A 151 10.30 -34.48 12.06
C LEU A 151 10.66 -33.78 10.75
N VAL A 152 10.12 -34.28 9.64
CA VAL A 152 10.29 -33.67 8.31
C VAL A 152 9.47 -32.39 8.29
N GLN A 153 10.13 -31.24 8.20
CA GLN A 153 9.49 -29.95 8.12
C GLN A 153 9.17 -29.57 6.68
N TRP A 154 10.05 -29.95 5.77
CA TRP A 154 9.93 -29.61 4.37
C TRP A 154 10.75 -30.56 3.48
N GLU A 155 10.23 -30.82 2.26
CA GLU A 155 10.87 -31.63 1.23
C GLU A 155 10.69 -30.96 -0.14
N GLU A 156 11.77 -30.87 -0.92
CA GLU A 156 11.77 -30.48 -2.32
C GLU A 156 12.62 -31.48 -3.10
N THR A 157 11.99 -32.25 -3.98
CA THR A 157 12.72 -33.23 -4.79
C THR A 157 12.45 -33.04 -6.28
N THR A 158 13.50 -33.01 -7.08
CA THR A 158 13.37 -32.76 -8.51
C THR A 158 13.25 -34.07 -9.35
N GLN A 159 13.42 -35.24 -8.82
CA GLN A 159 13.19 -36.57 -9.48
C GLN A 159 13.86 -37.74 -8.75
N ILE A 160 14.06 -37.66 -7.45
CA ILE A 160 14.68 -38.75 -6.69
C ILE A 160 13.76 -39.99 -6.51
N THR A 161 12.58 -39.98 -7.08
CA THR A 161 11.68 -41.11 -7.04
C THR A 161 12.32 -42.44 -7.56
N ASN A 162 13.37 -42.33 -8.38
CA ASN A 162 14.11 -43.51 -8.86
C ASN A 162 15.33 -43.90 -8.01
N MET A 163 15.85 -43.05 -7.15
CA MET A 163 17.05 -43.33 -6.36
C MET A 163 16.79 -44.03 -5.03
N VAL A 164 15.60 -43.94 -4.48
CA VAL A 164 15.30 -44.45 -3.13
C VAL A 164 14.11 -45.39 -3.12
N LYS A 165 13.97 -46.28 -4.12
CA LYS A 165 13.01 -47.41 -4.11
C LYS A 165 11.71 -47.16 -3.29
N GLY A 166 10.93 -46.13 -3.65
CA GLY A 166 9.62 -45.86 -3.03
C GLY A 166 9.66 -45.23 -1.63
N ARG A 167 10.82 -44.80 -1.12
CA ARG A 167 10.92 -44.13 0.16
C ARG A 167 10.53 -42.65 -0.01
N ARG A 168 9.61 -42.16 0.83
CA ARG A 168 9.17 -40.78 0.83
C ARG A 168 9.46 -40.14 2.17
N TYR A 169 9.95 -38.90 2.12
CA TYR A 169 9.96 -38.02 3.27
C TYR A 169 8.66 -37.23 3.25
N ILE A 170 7.83 -37.37 4.26
CA ILE A 170 6.52 -36.75 4.30
C ILE A 170 6.53 -35.61 5.32
N PRO A 171 6.30 -34.34 4.92
CA PRO A 171 6.22 -33.24 5.87
C PRO A 171 5.21 -33.51 7.00
N GLY A 172 5.60 -33.20 8.21
CA GLY A 172 4.82 -33.47 9.42
C GLY A 172 4.99 -34.88 9.98
N GLN A 173 5.81 -35.76 9.35
CA GLN A 173 6.06 -37.13 9.83
C GLN A 173 7.53 -37.35 10.18
N ILE A 174 7.76 -38.34 11.02
CA ILE A 174 9.11 -38.72 11.46
C ILE A 174 9.85 -39.43 10.29
N CYS A 175 11.04 -38.91 9.93
CA CYS A 175 11.78 -39.33 8.74
C CYS A 175 12.07 -40.84 8.71
N TYR A 176 12.54 -41.45 9.78
CA TYR A 176 12.87 -42.87 9.79
C TYR A 176 11.64 -43.76 9.72
N LYS A 177 10.45 -43.33 10.13
CA LYS A 177 9.20 -44.07 9.99
C LYS A 177 8.72 -44.09 8.55
N THR A 178 8.84 -43.00 7.83
CA THR A 178 8.31 -42.87 6.47
C THR A 178 9.32 -43.25 5.40
N SER A 179 10.58 -42.80 5.54
CA SER A 179 11.61 -43.09 4.53
C SER A 179 12.32 -44.42 4.71
N ALA A 180 12.54 -44.84 5.96
CA ALA A 180 13.25 -46.08 6.27
C ALA A 180 12.34 -47.22 6.78
N LEU A 181 11.06 -46.95 7.03
CA LEU A 181 10.06 -47.88 7.57
C LEU A 181 10.56 -48.53 8.86
N ARG A 182 11.08 -47.74 9.80
CA ARG A 182 11.67 -48.21 11.07
C ARG A 182 10.99 -47.51 12.25
N ASP A 183 11.02 -48.13 13.41
CA ASP A 183 10.52 -47.56 14.65
C ASP A 183 11.58 -46.78 15.43
N THR A 184 12.86 -46.87 15.01
CA THR A 184 14.00 -46.20 15.63
C THR A 184 14.84 -45.48 14.58
N PRO A 185 15.62 -44.44 14.97
CA PRO A 185 16.55 -43.76 14.06
C PRO A 185 17.51 -44.70 13.36
N CYS A 186 17.94 -44.31 12.16
CA CYS A 186 18.89 -45.11 11.37
C CYS A 186 20.26 -45.18 12.07
N GLY A 187 20.87 -46.37 12.20
CA GLY A 187 22.12 -46.53 12.94
C GLY A 187 23.37 -45.80 12.37
N GLN A 188 23.33 -45.35 11.12
CA GLN A 188 24.35 -44.52 10.49
C GLN A 188 23.69 -43.28 9.85
N CYS A 189 22.91 -42.57 10.66
CA CYS A 189 22.17 -41.42 10.18
C CYS A 189 23.12 -40.24 10.01
N ALA A 190 23.32 -39.73 8.79
CA ALA A 190 24.10 -38.55 8.51
C ALA A 190 23.53 -37.32 9.24
N PHE A 191 22.21 -37.20 9.35
CA PHE A 191 21.52 -36.18 10.06
C PHE A 191 21.85 -36.18 11.58
N GLN A 192 21.85 -37.37 12.21
CA GLN A 192 22.24 -37.49 13.62
C GLN A 192 23.71 -37.05 13.84
N LYS A 193 24.61 -37.48 12.95
CA LYS A 193 26.01 -37.05 13.01
C LYS A 193 26.19 -35.57 12.85
N ALA A 194 25.40 -34.94 11.95
CA ALA A 194 25.43 -33.50 11.74
C ALA A 194 25.00 -32.73 13.00
N ILE A 195 23.94 -33.20 13.69
CA ILE A 195 23.51 -32.60 14.96
C ILE A 195 24.56 -32.75 16.06
N GLU A 196 25.09 -33.97 16.24
CA GLU A 196 26.09 -34.26 17.28
C GLU A 196 27.39 -33.47 17.09
N GLN A 197 27.79 -33.24 15.86
CA GLN A 197 29.03 -32.55 15.53
C GLN A 197 28.84 -31.03 15.30
N GLY A 198 27.61 -30.56 15.20
CA GLY A 198 27.31 -29.15 14.89
C GLY A 198 27.88 -28.70 13.53
N LYS A 199 28.06 -29.61 12.59
CA LYS A 199 28.68 -29.38 11.27
C LYS A 199 27.78 -29.90 10.15
N ILE A 200 27.92 -29.26 8.99
CA ILE A 200 27.43 -29.80 7.71
C ILE A 200 28.31 -31.02 7.35
N ILE A 201 27.71 -32.16 7.12
CA ILE A 201 28.40 -33.41 6.74
C ILE A 201 28.13 -33.69 5.28
#